data_19dbb5ec8d2113c80e03c57e3f712757
#
_entry.id   19dbb5ec8d2113c80e03c57e3f712757
#
_cell.length_a   1.000
_cell.length_b   1.000
_cell.length_c   1.000
_cell.angle_alpha   90.00
_cell.angle_beta   90.00
_cell.angle_gamma   90.00
#
_symmetry.space_group_name_H-M   'P 1'
#
loop_
_entity.id
_entity.type
_entity.pdbx_description
1 polymer ?
#
loop_
_entity_poly.entity_id
_entity_poly.type
_entity_poly.pdbx_seq_one_letter_code
_entity_poly.pdbx_strand_id
1 'polypeptide(L)'
;MRATPLATPAGSLSRKKQLELDDNLDTEHPVQKRARSGPQPRLPPCLLPLSPPPAPDRATAVATTSRLGPYVLLEPEGGGRAYRALHCPTGTEYTCKVYPIHEALAVLEPYARLPPHKHVAQPAEVLAGTQLLYAFFTRTHGDMHSLVRSCRRIPEPEAAVLFRQMATALAHCHQHGLVLRDLKLCRFVFTDCERKKLVLENLEDACVLTGPDDSLWDKHACPAYVGPEILSSRASYSGKAADVWSLGVALFTMLAGHYPFQDSEPVLLFGKIRRGAYALPAGLSAPARCLVRCLLRREPAERLTATGILLHPWLQEDPIPSAPTRSHLWEADQVVPDGPGPDEAREEEGDREVVLYG
;
A
#
# COMPACT_ATOMS: atom_id res chain seq x y z
N MET A 1 22.86 -48.96 7.26
CA MET A 1 23.26 -47.81 6.44
C MET A 1 22.37 -46.63 6.84
N ARG A 2 22.94 -45.68 7.60
CA ARG A 2 22.21 -44.50 8.12
C ARG A 2 22.43 -43.36 7.15
N ALA A 3 21.37 -42.77 6.62
CA ALA A 3 21.41 -41.55 5.82
C ALA A 3 21.45 -40.33 6.71
N THR A 4 22.46 -39.49 6.55
CA THR A 4 22.61 -38.16 7.13
C THR A 4 21.82 -37.13 6.34
N PRO A 5 21.16 -36.14 6.95
CA PRO A 5 20.49 -35.07 6.22
C PRO A 5 21.49 -34.00 5.77
N LEU A 6 21.33 -33.55 4.55
CA LEU A 6 22.07 -32.45 3.95
C LEU A 6 21.63 -31.12 4.58
N ALA A 7 22.60 -30.35 5.03
CA ALA A 7 22.43 -28.98 5.51
C ALA A 7 22.18 -28.04 4.31
N THR A 8 21.15 -27.19 4.42
CA THR A 8 20.89 -26.08 3.52
C THR A 8 21.82 -24.91 3.82
N PRO A 9 22.43 -24.24 2.83
CA PRO A 9 23.22 -23.05 3.05
C PRO A 9 22.31 -21.83 3.25
N ALA A 10 22.54 -21.10 4.33
CA ALA A 10 21.92 -19.79 4.59
C ALA A 10 22.39 -18.79 3.53
N GLY A 11 21.46 -18.34 2.68
CA GLY A 11 21.68 -17.30 1.70
C GLY A 11 21.62 -15.91 2.32
N SER A 12 22.65 -15.14 2.14
CA SER A 12 22.82 -13.75 2.52
C SER A 12 21.78 -12.87 1.81
N LEU A 13 20.87 -12.28 2.57
CA LEU A 13 19.88 -11.32 2.09
C LEU A 13 20.52 -9.95 1.84
N SER A 14 20.31 -9.43 0.65
CA SER A 14 20.67 -8.09 0.20
C SER A 14 20.08 -7.01 1.13
N ARG A 15 20.96 -6.12 1.61
CA ARG A 15 20.63 -4.98 2.47
C ARG A 15 19.68 -3.98 1.78
N LYS A 16 18.38 -4.15 1.95
CA LYS A 16 17.42 -3.03 1.92
C LYS A 16 17.27 -2.53 3.35
N LYS A 17 17.28 -1.21 3.55
CA LYS A 17 17.22 -0.51 4.85
C LYS A 17 16.24 -1.17 5.80
N GLN A 18 16.78 -1.86 6.78
CA GLN A 18 16.08 -2.42 7.92
C GLN A 18 15.83 -1.28 8.91
N LEU A 19 14.59 -1.03 9.27
CA LEU A 19 14.24 -0.16 10.38
C LEU A 19 14.54 -0.91 11.68
N GLU A 20 15.69 -0.67 12.26
CA GLU A 20 15.97 -1.07 13.65
C GLU A 20 15.13 -0.18 14.57
N LEU A 21 14.20 -0.79 15.28
CA LEU A 21 13.46 -0.17 16.37
C LEU A 21 14.26 -0.41 17.65
N ASP A 22 14.96 0.63 18.12
CA ASP A 22 15.55 0.64 19.46
C ASP A 22 14.44 0.70 20.52
N ASP A 23 14.32 -0.38 21.29
CA ASP A 23 13.42 -0.54 22.44
C ASP A 23 14.08 -0.01 23.73
N ASN A 24 14.61 1.23 23.75
CA ASN A 24 15.07 1.83 25.00
C ASN A 24 14.78 3.33 25.05
N LEU A 25 13.64 3.69 25.61
CA LEU A 25 13.39 5.02 26.13
C LEU A 25 12.32 4.98 27.21
N ASP A 26 12.73 4.54 28.41
CA ASP A 26 12.13 4.96 29.66
C ASP A 26 13.27 5.36 30.61
N THR A 27 13.54 6.64 30.68
CA THR A 27 14.05 7.32 31.88
C THR A 27 13.79 8.82 31.75
N GLU A 28 12.93 9.29 32.62
CA GLU A 28 12.71 10.72 32.91
C GLU A 28 13.96 11.35 33.57
N HIS A 29 14.28 12.62 33.25
CA HIS A 29 14.37 13.76 34.18
C HIS A 29 14.88 15.04 33.48
N PRO A 30 14.86 16.24 34.14
CA PRO A 30 14.12 17.38 33.63
C PRO A 30 14.95 18.63 33.27
N VAL A 31 14.31 19.49 32.50
CA VAL A 31 14.39 20.98 32.45
C VAL A 31 15.65 21.69 32.95
N GLN A 32 16.31 22.46 32.03
CA GLN A 32 16.73 23.83 32.38
C GLN A 32 16.85 24.74 31.15
N LYS A 33 16.15 25.87 31.23
CA LYS A 33 16.19 27.06 30.36
C LYS A 33 17.56 27.73 30.40
N ARG A 34 18.07 28.25 29.28
CA ARG A 34 18.51 29.66 29.17
C ARG A 34 18.99 30.00 27.77
N ALA A 35 18.40 31.08 27.25
CA ALA A 35 18.85 31.81 26.07
C ALA A 35 20.18 32.52 26.34
N ARG A 36 21.06 32.57 25.33
CA ARG A 36 21.97 33.69 25.11
C ARG A 36 22.35 33.81 23.64
N SER A 37 22.02 34.95 23.09
CA SER A 37 22.48 35.50 21.82
C SER A 37 23.99 35.68 21.81
N GLY A 38 24.63 35.26 20.70
CA GLY A 38 26.02 35.57 20.39
C GLY A 38 26.17 35.83 18.88
N PRO A 39 27.11 36.65 18.44
CA PRO A 39 27.09 37.38 17.17
C PRO A 39 27.44 36.50 15.96
N GLN A 40 26.83 36.82 14.81
CA GLN A 40 27.08 36.21 13.51
C GLN A 40 28.55 36.43 13.04
N PRO A 41 29.23 35.45 12.47
CA PRO A 41 30.50 35.64 11.78
C PRO A 41 30.26 36.21 10.38
N ARG A 42 30.98 37.30 10.09
CA ARG A 42 31.06 37.94 8.77
C ARG A 42 31.73 37.02 7.76
N LEU A 43 31.10 36.87 6.58
CA LEU A 43 31.68 36.21 5.41
C LEU A 43 32.84 37.07 4.83
N PRO A 44 33.95 36.46 4.38
CA PRO A 44 35.01 37.16 3.66
C PRO A 44 34.60 37.45 2.19
N PRO A 45 35.25 38.43 1.51
CA PRO A 45 34.82 38.95 0.22
C PRO A 45 35.07 37.98 -0.94
N CYS A 46 34.13 37.97 -1.87
CA CYS A 46 34.15 37.27 -3.15
C CYS A 46 35.47 37.43 -3.90
N LEU A 47 36.09 36.32 -4.26
CA LEU A 47 37.01 36.21 -5.38
C LEU A 47 36.23 35.89 -6.65
N LEU A 48 36.50 36.60 -7.71
CA LEU A 48 35.90 36.50 -9.04
C LEU A 48 35.99 35.07 -9.61
N PRO A 49 34.99 34.63 -10.40
CA PRO A 49 34.96 33.27 -10.92
C PRO A 49 36.05 33.10 -12.01
N LEU A 50 36.93 32.14 -11.80
CA LEU A 50 37.76 31.55 -12.84
C LEU A 50 36.83 30.85 -13.84
N SER A 51 37.06 31.09 -15.12
CA SER A 51 36.38 30.48 -16.24
C SER A 51 36.29 28.95 -16.05
N PRO A 52 35.12 28.33 -16.36
CA PRO A 52 35.01 26.90 -16.25
C PRO A 52 35.97 26.21 -17.24
N PRO A 53 36.56 25.05 -16.86
CA PRO A 53 37.36 24.26 -17.80
C PRO A 53 36.47 23.85 -18.99
N PRO A 54 37.06 23.69 -20.21
CA PRO A 54 36.31 23.25 -21.37
C PRO A 54 35.60 21.94 -21.05
N ALA A 55 34.32 21.88 -21.41
CA ALA A 55 33.52 20.66 -21.26
C ALA A 55 34.26 19.52 -21.97
N PRO A 56 34.36 18.34 -21.34
CA PRO A 56 34.85 17.17 -22.05
C PRO A 56 33.94 16.95 -23.26
N ASP A 57 34.58 16.76 -24.42
CA ASP A 57 33.92 16.44 -25.67
C ASP A 57 32.84 15.39 -25.39
N ARG A 58 31.63 15.72 -25.79
CA ARG A 58 30.50 14.81 -25.83
C ARG A 58 30.86 13.71 -26.83
N ALA A 59 31.68 12.75 -26.38
CA ALA A 59 31.78 11.47 -27.05
C ALA A 59 30.36 10.95 -27.17
N THR A 60 29.85 10.92 -28.38
CA THR A 60 28.65 10.26 -28.79
C THR A 60 28.71 8.85 -28.20
N ALA A 61 28.06 8.68 -27.04
CA ALA A 61 27.78 7.35 -26.53
C ALA A 61 26.89 6.71 -27.59
N VAL A 62 27.51 5.92 -28.46
CA VAL A 62 26.81 4.95 -29.31
C VAL A 62 26.07 4.09 -28.34
N ALA A 63 24.77 4.29 -28.23
CA ALA A 63 23.90 3.44 -27.43
C ALA A 63 24.08 2.02 -27.97
N THR A 64 24.88 1.19 -27.28
CA THR A 64 25.06 -0.21 -27.61
C THR A 64 23.71 -0.89 -27.34
N THR A 65 22.89 -0.92 -28.38
CA THR A 65 21.61 -1.64 -28.35
C THR A 65 21.93 -3.12 -28.19
N SER A 66 21.69 -3.68 -27.01
CA SER A 66 21.87 -5.10 -26.74
C SER A 66 20.66 -5.88 -27.27
N ARG A 67 20.92 -6.84 -28.16
CA ARG A 67 19.86 -7.71 -28.68
C ARG A 67 19.74 -8.99 -27.83
N LEU A 68 18.51 -9.30 -27.41
CA LEU A 68 18.16 -10.47 -26.62
C LEU A 68 17.05 -11.27 -27.34
N GLY A 69 17.41 -12.29 -28.10
CA GLY A 69 16.46 -13.03 -28.93
C GLY A 69 15.69 -12.09 -29.87
N PRO A 70 14.35 -12.04 -29.81
CA PRO A 70 13.54 -11.15 -30.63
C PRO A 70 13.50 -9.69 -30.13
N TYR A 71 14.11 -9.38 -28.97
CA TYR A 71 14.07 -8.05 -28.34
C TYR A 71 15.35 -7.26 -28.56
N VAL A 72 15.17 -5.95 -28.66
CA VAL A 72 16.26 -4.95 -28.59
C VAL A 72 16.05 -4.14 -27.33
N LEU A 73 17.04 -4.16 -26.43
CA LEU A 73 17.06 -3.28 -25.27
C LEU A 73 17.46 -1.87 -25.71
N LEU A 74 16.66 -0.90 -25.25
CA LEU A 74 16.85 0.51 -25.50
C LEU A 74 17.41 1.20 -24.24
N GLU A 75 16.96 2.41 -23.95
CA GLU A 75 17.39 3.19 -22.78
C GLU A 75 16.99 2.53 -21.45
N PRO A 76 17.83 2.71 -20.39
CA PRO A 76 17.48 2.27 -19.05
C PRO A 76 16.33 3.11 -18.49
N GLU A 77 15.43 2.45 -17.76
CA GLU A 77 14.33 3.04 -17.00
C GLU A 77 14.62 2.94 -15.50
N GLY A 78 14.44 4.03 -14.75
CA GLY A 78 14.35 4.05 -13.28
C GLY A 78 15.45 3.27 -12.51
N GLY A 79 16.70 3.69 -12.53
CA GLY A 79 17.73 3.21 -11.59
C GLY A 79 18.50 1.94 -11.99
N GLY A 80 18.46 1.53 -13.27
CA GLY A 80 19.47 0.63 -13.86
C GLY A 80 19.16 -0.89 -13.82
N ARG A 81 18.00 -1.32 -13.36
CA ARG A 81 17.56 -2.73 -13.44
C ARG A 81 16.36 -2.93 -14.38
N ALA A 82 15.84 -1.87 -14.98
CA ALA A 82 14.79 -1.91 -15.97
C ALA A 82 15.22 -1.19 -17.23
N TYR A 83 14.79 -1.69 -18.38
CA TYR A 83 15.10 -1.15 -19.70
C TYR A 83 13.81 -1.08 -20.52
N ARG A 84 13.68 -0.07 -21.34
CA ARG A 84 12.75 -0.09 -22.45
C ARG A 84 13.21 -1.12 -23.46
N ALA A 85 12.32 -1.97 -23.94
CA ALA A 85 12.63 -3.01 -24.90
C ALA A 85 11.64 -3.00 -26.06
N LEU A 86 12.13 -3.25 -27.28
CA LEU A 86 11.32 -3.35 -28.49
C LEU A 86 11.32 -4.81 -28.97
N HIS A 87 10.15 -5.40 -29.10
CA HIS A 87 10.00 -6.70 -29.73
C HIS A 87 10.00 -6.54 -31.26
N CYS A 88 11.12 -6.91 -31.91
CA CYS A 88 11.34 -6.62 -33.33
C CYS A 88 10.26 -7.19 -34.27
N PRO A 89 9.74 -8.43 -34.09
CA PRO A 89 8.75 -8.98 -34.98
C PRO A 89 7.41 -8.23 -35.00
N THR A 90 6.97 -7.69 -33.85
CA THR A 90 5.65 -7.03 -33.71
C THR A 90 5.74 -5.53 -33.60
N GLY A 91 6.91 -4.95 -33.37
CA GLY A 91 7.10 -3.52 -33.07
C GLY A 91 6.50 -3.10 -31.72
N THR A 92 6.13 -4.07 -30.86
CA THR A 92 5.54 -3.79 -29.54
C THR A 92 6.63 -3.44 -28.52
N GLU A 93 6.37 -2.42 -27.71
CA GLU A 93 7.27 -2.02 -26.64
C GLU A 93 6.94 -2.75 -25.34
N TYR A 94 7.99 -3.09 -24.59
CA TYR A 94 7.95 -3.74 -23.28
C TYR A 94 8.87 -3.02 -22.31
N THR A 95 8.63 -3.21 -21.02
CA THR A 95 9.59 -2.94 -19.95
C THR A 95 10.31 -4.25 -19.64
N CYS A 96 11.63 -4.29 -19.85
CA CYS A 96 12.48 -5.44 -19.51
C CYS A 96 13.10 -5.23 -18.14
N LYS A 97 12.78 -6.07 -17.16
CA LYS A 97 13.44 -6.10 -15.86
C LYS A 97 14.52 -7.15 -15.85
N VAL A 98 15.68 -6.80 -15.28
CA VAL A 98 16.89 -7.64 -15.29
C VAL A 98 17.24 -8.04 -13.86
N TYR A 99 17.41 -9.35 -13.65
CA TYR A 99 17.73 -9.94 -12.35
C TYR A 99 18.96 -10.87 -12.47
N PRO A 100 19.78 -10.99 -11.40
CA PRO A 100 20.78 -12.02 -11.33
C PRO A 100 20.15 -13.42 -11.43
N ILE A 101 20.78 -14.34 -12.15
CA ILE A 101 20.22 -15.68 -12.37
C ILE A 101 20.03 -16.47 -11.07
N HIS A 102 20.85 -16.22 -10.05
CA HIS A 102 20.72 -16.86 -8.74
C HIS A 102 19.50 -16.37 -7.94
N GLU A 103 18.92 -15.20 -8.29
CA GLU A 103 17.67 -14.67 -7.72
C GLU A 103 16.44 -15.13 -8.52
N ALA A 104 16.62 -15.77 -9.68
CA ALA A 104 15.57 -16.06 -10.66
C ALA A 104 14.37 -16.81 -10.06
N LEU A 105 14.63 -17.84 -9.25
CA LEU A 105 13.57 -18.63 -8.62
C LEU A 105 12.74 -17.79 -7.65
N ALA A 106 13.39 -17.02 -6.78
CA ALA A 106 12.72 -16.18 -5.80
C ALA A 106 11.89 -15.06 -6.48
N VAL A 107 12.42 -14.48 -7.56
CA VAL A 107 11.74 -13.44 -8.33
C VAL A 107 10.53 -13.96 -9.09
N LEU A 108 10.65 -15.17 -9.69
CA LEU A 108 9.59 -15.73 -10.53
C LEU A 108 8.55 -16.53 -9.76
N GLU A 109 8.85 -17.01 -8.54
CA GLU A 109 7.94 -17.82 -7.74
C GLU A 109 6.57 -17.17 -7.51
N PRO A 110 6.46 -15.86 -7.14
CA PRO A 110 5.17 -15.21 -6.99
C PRO A 110 4.34 -15.19 -8.27
N TYR A 111 4.98 -14.98 -9.42
CA TYR A 111 4.32 -14.99 -10.72
C TYR A 111 3.88 -16.40 -11.15
N ALA A 112 4.71 -17.40 -10.90
CA ALA A 112 4.39 -18.80 -11.21
C ALA A 112 3.25 -19.34 -10.33
N ARG A 113 3.10 -18.82 -9.11
CA ARG A 113 2.04 -19.21 -8.18
C ARG A 113 0.66 -18.74 -8.63
N LEU A 114 0.58 -17.60 -9.31
CA LEU A 114 -0.67 -16.95 -9.68
C LEU A 114 -1.15 -17.37 -11.06
N PRO A 115 -2.39 -17.88 -11.21
CA PRO A 115 -3.05 -17.96 -12.50
C PRO A 115 -3.15 -16.57 -13.14
N PRO A 116 -3.18 -16.47 -14.49
CA PRO A 116 -3.37 -15.21 -15.18
C PRO A 116 -4.62 -14.48 -14.70
N HIS A 117 -4.48 -13.18 -14.41
CA HIS A 117 -5.59 -12.36 -13.92
C HIS A 117 -5.53 -10.95 -14.52
N LYS A 118 -6.68 -10.40 -14.92
CA LYS A 118 -6.79 -9.10 -15.62
C LYS A 118 -6.24 -7.89 -14.84
N HIS A 119 -6.12 -8.01 -13.50
CA HIS A 119 -5.63 -6.93 -12.63
C HIS A 119 -4.31 -7.28 -11.93
N VAL A 120 -3.58 -8.28 -12.42
CA VAL A 120 -2.24 -8.63 -11.93
C VAL A 120 -1.30 -8.75 -13.13
N ALA A 121 -0.21 -8.02 -13.11
CA ALA A 121 0.78 -8.06 -14.16
C ALA A 121 1.51 -9.41 -14.14
N GLN A 122 1.69 -9.99 -15.33
CA GLN A 122 2.47 -11.18 -15.54
C GLN A 122 3.58 -10.87 -16.56
N PRO A 123 4.76 -11.49 -16.46
CA PRO A 123 5.75 -11.38 -17.51
C PRO A 123 5.19 -11.99 -18.80
N ALA A 124 5.26 -11.23 -19.89
CA ALA A 124 4.86 -11.73 -21.22
C ALA A 124 5.84 -12.78 -21.73
N GLU A 125 7.13 -12.61 -21.42
CA GLU A 125 8.21 -13.54 -21.76
C GLU A 125 9.33 -13.42 -20.74
N VAL A 126 10.04 -14.53 -20.51
CA VAL A 126 11.22 -14.59 -19.66
C VAL A 126 12.35 -15.27 -20.43
N LEU A 127 13.48 -14.58 -20.54
CA LEU A 127 14.68 -15.13 -21.18
C LEU A 127 15.80 -15.29 -20.14
N ALA A 128 16.36 -16.50 -20.06
CA ALA A 128 17.46 -16.80 -19.18
C ALA A 128 18.79 -16.74 -19.95
N GLY A 129 19.69 -15.86 -19.50
CA GLY A 129 21.09 -15.86 -19.92
C GLY A 129 21.95 -16.71 -18.97
N THR A 130 23.26 -16.62 -19.11
CA THR A 130 24.20 -17.37 -18.26
C THR A 130 24.29 -16.81 -16.83
N GLN A 131 24.15 -15.49 -16.67
CA GLN A 131 24.26 -14.81 -15.38
C GLN A 131 23.05 -13.95 -15.04
N LEU A 132 22.24 -13.59 -16.02
CA LEU A 132 21.11 -12.68 -15.89
C LEU A 132 19.83 -13.29 -16.43
N LEU A 133 18.73 -12.96 -15.75
CA LEU A 133 17.37 -13.24 -16.16
C LEU A 133 16.73 -11.95 -16.67
N TYR A 134 16.03 -12.04 -17.78
CA TYR A 134 15.31 -10.91 -18.41
C TYR A 134 13.82 -11.21 -18.45
N ALA A 135 13.02 -10.43 -17.72
CA ALA A 135 11.57 -10.58 -17.69
C ALA A 135 10.92 -9.37 -18.39
N PHE A 136 10.11 -9.64 -19.40
CA PHE A 136 9.46 -8.64 -20.25
C PHE A 136 8.01 -8.42 -19.79
N PHE A 137 7.67 -7.19 -19.41
CA PHE A 137 6.33 -6.79 -19.01
C PHE A 137 5.75 -5.80 -20.02
N THR A 138 4.43 -5.83 -20.20
CA THR A 138 3.73 -4.83 -21.02
C THR A 138 4.00 -3.43 -20.45
N ARG A 139 4.21 -2.45 -21.33
CA ARG A 139 4.41 -1.05 -20.90
C ARG A 139 3.17 -0.49 -20.20
N THR A 140 3.43 0.40 -19.25
CA THR A 140 2.41 1.03 -18.42
C THR A 140 2.34 2.53 -18.65
N HIS A 141 1.21 3.16 -18.32
CA HIS A 141 0.91 4.57 -18.56
C HIS A 141 0.86 5.38 -17.26
N GLY A 142 1.81 5.13 -16.37
CA GLY A 142 1.88 5.73 -15.05
C GLY A 142 1.17 4.91 -13.98
N ASP A 143 1.17 5.39 -12.76
CA ASP A 143 0.68 4.69 -11.58
C ASP A 143 -0.37 5.50 -10.81
N MET A 144 -1.06 4.83 -9.86
CA MET A 144 -2.09 5.43 -9.01
C MET A 144 -1.56 6.54 -8.10
N HIS A 145 -0.31 6.45 -7.62
CA HIS A 145 0.27 7.50 -6.79
C HIS A 145 0.43 8.80 -7.59
N SER A 146 0.96 8.69 -8.82
CA SER A 146 1.12 9.82 -9.73
C SER A 146 -0.22 10.44 -10.12
N LEU A 147 -1.27 9.62 -10.32
CA LEU A 147 -2.62 10.11 -10.57
C LEU A 147 -3.15 10.92 -9.37
N VAL A 148 -3.13 10.36 -8.16
CA VAL A 148 -3.60 11.06 -6.95
C VAL A 148 -2.82 12.36 -6.74
N ARG A 149 -1.51 12.34 -6.94
CA ARG A 149 -0.66 13.53 -6.80
C ARG A 149 -1.05 14.65 -7.79
N SER A 150 -1.39 14.29 -9.03
CA SER A 150 -1.78 15.25 -10.07
C SER A 150 -3.19 15.81 -9.87
N CYS A 151 -4.16 14.97 -9.47
CA CYS A 151 -5.56 15.35 -9.28
C CYS A 151 -5.87 15.85 -7.86
N ARG A 152 -4.93 15.73 -6.93
CA ARG A 152 -5.05 15.96 -5.49
C ARG A 152 -5.95 14.94 -4.79
N ARG A 153 -7.11 14.62 -5.33
CA ARG A 153 -8.05 13.60 -4.85
C ARG A 153 -8.88 13.08 -6.02
N ILE A 154 -9.33 11.84 -5.92
CA ILE A 154 -10.17 11.20 -6.93
C ILE A 154 -11.63 11.29 -6.48
N PRO A 155 -12.59 11.69 -7.34
CA PRO A 155 -14.02 11.63 -7.03
C PRO A 155 -14.48 10.22 -6.66
N GLU A 156 -15.41 10.09 -5.70
CA GLU A 156 -15.84 8.76 -5.20
C GLU A 156 -16.26 7.79 -6.29
N PRO A 157 -17.06 8.17 -7.32
CA PRO A 157 -17.47 7.23 -8.36
C PRO A 157 -16.28 6.64 -9.15
N GLU A 158 -15.31 7.48 -9.49
CA GLU A 158 -14.08 7.05 -10.16
C GLU A 158 -13.19 6.23 -9.24
N ALA A 159 -13.05 6.68 -7.97
CA ALA A 159 -12.30 5.96 -6.96
C ALA A 159 -12.87 4.56 -6.71
N ALA A 160 -14.19 4.38 -6.70
CA ALA A 160 -14.83 3.08 -6.52
C ALA A 160 -14.48 2.11 -7.66
N VAL A 161 -14.51 2.57 -8.91
CA VAL A 161 -14.15 1.76 -10.08
C VAL A 161 -12.69 1.30 -10.02
N LEU A 162 -11.77 2.23 -9.72
CA LEU A 162 -10.34 1.93 -9.63
C LEU A 162 -10.02 1.06 -8.41
N PHE A 163 -10.60 1.39 -7.27
CA PHE A 163 -10.39 0.63 -6.03
C PHE A 163 -10.94 -0.80 -6.11
N ARG A 164 -12.06 -1.03 -6.80
CA ARG A 164 -12.57 -2.38 -7.07
C ARG A 164 -11.53 -3.24 -7.80
N GLN A 165 -10.81 -2.68 -8.76
CA GLN A 165 -9.74 -3.38 -9.48
C GLN A 165 -8.58 -3.72 -8.55
N MET A 166 -8.18 -2.77 -7.69
CA MET A 166 -7.12 -2.97 -6.68
C MET A 166 -7.51 -4.07 -5.69
N ALA A 167 -8.73 -4.02 -5.15
CA ALA A 167 -9.26 -5.04 -4.23
C ALA A 167 -9.38 -6.42 -4.89
N THR A 168 -9.75 -6.47 -6.19
CA THR A 168 -9.83 -7.71 -6.96
C THR A 168 -8.44 -8.33 -7.16
N ALA A 169 -7.43 -7.51 -7.45
CA ALA A 169 -6.05 -7.97 -7.55
C ALA A 169 -5.55 -8.55 -6.22
N LEU A 170 -5.80 -7.84 -5.09
CA LEU A 170 -5.43 -8.32 -3.77
C LEU A 170 -6.15 -9.62 -3.40
N ALA A 171 -7.45 -9.72 -3.65
CA ALA A 171 -8.23 -10.92 -3.40
C ALA A 171 -7.69 -12.13 -4.18
N HIS A 172 -7.32 -11.93 -5.45
CA HIS A 172 -6.69 -12.95 -6.28
C HIS A 172 -5.36 -13.43 -5.68
N CYS A 173 -4.48 -12.51 -5.27
CA CYS A 173 -3.21 -12.86 -4.60
C CYS A 173 -3.44 -13.66 -3.32
N HIS A 174 -4.31 -13.19 -2.44
CA HIS A 174 -4.60 -13.84 -1.16
C HIS A 174 -5.23 -15.24 -1.32
N GLN A 175 -6.10 -15.43 -2.31
CA GLN A 175 -6.71 -16.74 -2.63
C GLN A 175 -5.68 -17.77 -3.08
N HIS A 176 -4.61 -17.32 -3.73
CA HIS A 176 -3.53 -18.20 -4.20
C HIS A 176 -2.33 -18.27 -3.25
N GLY A 177 -2.51 -17.82 -2.00
CA GLY A 177 -1.48 -17.91 -0.98
C GLY A 177 -0.32 -16.95 -1.17
N LEU A 178 -0.57 -15.76 -1.73
CA LEU A 178 0.43 -14.72 -1.88
C LEU A 178 0.10 -13.52 -1.00
N VAL A 179 1.04 -13.10 -0.15
CA VAL A 179 0.98 -11.87 0.67
C VAL A 179 1.93 -10.85 0.09
N LEU A 180 1.43 -9.62 -0.14
CA LEU A 180 2.18 -8.60 -0.90
C LEU A 180 3.20 -7.82 -0.05
N ARG A 181 2.96 -7.68 1.27
CA ARG A 181 3.85 -7.06 2.27
C ARG A 181 4.14 -5.56 2.07
N ASP A 182 4.44 -5.13 0.86
CA ASP A 182 4.72 -3.72 0.50
C ASP A 182 3.68 -3.16 -0.46
N LEU A 183 2.40 -3.31 -0.12
CA LEU A 183 1.30 -2.79 -0.92
C LEU A 183 1.19 -1.26 -0.78
N LYS A 184 1.22 -0.55 -1.91
CA LYS A 184 1.12 0.91 -1.98
C LYS A 184 0.61 1.37 -3.35
N LEU A 185 0.15 2.62 -3.46
CA LEU A 185 -0.45 3.16 -4.69
C LEU A 185 0.44 3.04 -5.93
N CYS A 186 1.76 3.20 -5.81
CA CYS A 186 2.66 3.09 -6.96
C CYS A 186 2.86 1.66 -7.49
N ARG A 187 2.34 0.63 -6.78
CA ARG A 187 2.31 -0.75 -7.28
C ARG A 187 1.15 -0.99 -8.24
N PHE A 188 0.16 -0.10 -8.28
CA PHE A 188 -0.97 -0.17 -9.20
C PHE A 188 -0.73 0.75 -10.38
N VAL A 189 -0.50 0.17 -11.55
CA VAL A 189 -0.12 0.87 -12.77
C VAL A 189 -1.22 0.75 -13.82
N PHE A 190 -1.31 1.76 -14.69
CA PHE A 190 -2.30 1.79 -15.76
C PHE A 190 -1.79 1.07 -17.00
N THR A 191 -2.62 0.19 -17.58
CA THR A 191 -2.32 -0.51 -18.84
C THR A 191 -2.86 0.23 -20.06
N ASP A 192 -3.62 1.30 -19.86
CA ASP A 192 -4.20 2.14 -20.90
C ASP A 192 -3.88 3.62 -20.66
N CYS A 193 -3.80 4.38 -21.76
CA CYS A 193 -3.55 5.83 -21.71
C CYS A 193 -4.74 6.63 -21.13
N GLU A 194 -5.95 6.05 -21.14
CA GLU A 194 -7.15 6.64 -20.53
C GLU A 194 -7.16 6.51 -19.00
N ARG A 195 -6.22 5.75 -18.42
CA ARG A 195 -6.08 5.49 -16.98
C ARG A 195 -7.34 4.90 -16.33
N LYS A 196 -7.95 3.92 -17.00
CA LYS A 196 -9.16 3.21 -16.54
C LYS A 196 -8.88 1.78 -16.10
N LYS A 197 -7.80 1.17 -16.60
CA LYS A 197 -7.46 -0.24 -16.34
C LYS A 197 -6.18 -0.32 -15.52
N LEU A 198 -6.29 -0.92 -14.33
CA LEU A 198 -5.19 -1.12 -13.39
C LEU A 198 -4.73 -2.56 -13.36
N VAL A 199 -3.42 -2.73 -13.22
CA VAL A 199 -2.78 -3.97 -12.81
C VAL A 199 -1.86 -3.72 -11.63
N LEU A 200 -1.79 -4.69 -10.74
CA LEU A 200 -0.79 -4.78 -9.68
C LEU A 200 0.51 -5.31 -10.28
N GLU A 201 1.62 -4.62 -10.09
CA GLU A 201 2.94 -5.06 -10.54
C GLU A 201 3.95 -5.15 -9.38
N ASN A 202 5.16 -5.63 -9.71
CA ASN A 202 6.28 -5.76 -8.76
C ASN A 202 5.98 -6.74 -7.62
N LEU A 203 5.68 -8.02 -7.98
CA LEU A 203 5.40 -9.08 -7.01
C LEU A 203 6.66 -9.69 -6.39
N GLU A 204 7.84 -9.22 -6.76
CA GLU A 204 9.14 -9.78 -6.37
C GLU A 204 9.40 -9.77 -4.86
N ASP A 205 8.77 -8.82 -4.15
CA ASP A 205 8.86 -8.71 -2.68
C ASP A 205 7.74 -9.48 -1.95
N ALA A 206 6.82 -10.12 -2.69
CA ALA A 206 5.70 -10.86 -2.09
C ALA A 206 6.17 -12.15 -1.41
N CYS A 207 5.44 -12.57 -0.38
CA CYS A 207 5.67 -13.81 0.32
C CYS A 207 4.71 -14.89 -0.19
N VAL A 208 5.25 -16.00 -0.66
CA VAL A 208 4.49 -17.19 -1.06
C VAL A 208 4.27 -18.05 0.19
N LEU A 209 2.99 -18.23 0.55
CA LEU A 209 2.61 -19.05 1.70
C LEU A 209 2.64 -20.54 1.35
N THR A 210 3.21 -21.35 2.22
CA THR A 210 3.27 -22.82 2.07
C THR A 210 2.03 -23.53 2.63
N GLY A 211 1.14 -22.81 3.33
CA GLY A 211 -0.05 -23.37 3.96
C GLY A 211 -1.12 -22.31 4.26
N PRO A 212 -2.12 -22.63 5.05
CA PRO A 212 -3.21 -21.71 5.42
C PRO A 212 -2.78 -20.62 6.40
N ASP A 213 -1.68 -20.82 7.12
CA ASP A 213 -1.11 -19.85 8.06
C ASP A 213 -0.40 -18.72 7.28
N ASP A 214 -0.83 -17.48 7.53
CA ASP A 214 -0.28 -16.27 6.92
C ASP A 214 0.58 -15.45 7.91
N SER A 215 1.03 -16.08 8.99
CA SER A 215 1.87 -15.46 10.01
C SER A 215 3.26 -15.08 9.45
N LEU A 216 3.60 -13.82 9.54
CA LEU A 216 4.90 -13.27 9.16
C LEU A 216 5.62 -12.70 10.38
N TRP A 217 6.96 -12.73 10.36
CA TRP A 217 7.82 -12.25 11.46
C TRP A 217 8.68 -11.06 11.06
N ASP A 218 8.91 -10.86 9.78
CA ASP A 218 9.72 -9.78 9.27
C ASP A 218 8.94 -8.45 9.21
N LYS A 219 9.58 -7.38 9.67
CA LYS A 219 8.98 -6.04 9.67
C LYS A 219 9.28 -5.32 8.35
N HIS A 220 8.75 -5.84 7.26
CA HIS A 220 8.93 -5.26 5.93
C HIS A 220 7.67 -4.47 5.53
N ALA A 221 7.74 -3.14 5.58
CA ALA A 221 6.65 -2.27 5.12
C ALA A 221 7.13 -0.83 4.86
N CYS A 222 6.41 -0.13 3.98
CA CYS A 222 6.59 1.32 3.81
C CYS A 222 6.00 2.06 5.03
N PRO A 223 6.72 2.99 5.68
CA PRO A 223 6.27 3.68 6.89
C PRO A 223 4.87 4.31 6.79
N ALA A 224 4.50 4.85 5.61
CA ALA A 224 3.18 5.46 5.41
C ALA A 224 2.03 4.44 5.33
N TYR A 225 2.33 3.17 5.02
CA TYR A 225 1.36 2.09 4.79
C TYR A 225 1.38 1.00 5.86
N VAL A 226 2.33 1.07 6.82
CA VAL A 226 2.52 0.03 7.83
C VAL A 226 1.33 -0.10 8.77
N GLY A 227 0.90 -1.35 9.05
CA GLY A 227 -0.14 -1.63 10.03
C GLY A 227 0.35 -1.52 11.49
N PRO A 228 -0.55 -1.19 12.44
CA PRO A 228 -0.19 -1.07 13.86
C PRO A 228 0.37 -2.38 14.44
N GLU A 229 -0.03 -3.54 13.94
CA GLU A 229 0.47 -4.85 14.36
C GLU A 229 1.94 -5.07 14.02
N ILE A 230 2.43 -4.54 12.89
CA ILE A 230 3.84 -4.62 12.49
C ILE A 230 4.71 -3.75 13.41
N LEU A 231 4.13 -2.63 13.90
CA LEU A 231 4.80 -1.71 14.83
C LEU A 231 4.75 -2.19 16.28
N SER A 232 4.04 -3.29 16.56
CA SER A 232 3.96 -3.86 17.91
C SER A 232 5.20 -4.70 18.22
N SER A 233 5.39 -4.99 19.52
CA SER A 233 6.44 -5.91 20.00
C SER A 233 6.07 -7.39 19.79
N ARG A 234 4.91 -7.70 19.20
CA ARG A 234 4.51 -9.07 18.90
C ARG A 234 5.50 -9.72 17.94
N ALA A 235 5.77 -11.00 18.16
CA ALA A 235 6.72 -11.76 17.34
C ALA A 235 6.21 -11.97 15.91
N SER A 236 4.90 -12.14 15.72
CA SER A 236 4.29 -12.40 14.39
C SER A 236 3.03 -11.59 14.17
N TYR A 237 2.63 -11.45 12.91
CA TYR A 237 1.40 -10.77 12.50
C TYR A 237 0.79 -11.44 11.25
N SER A 238 -0.52 -11.28 11.03
CA SER A 238 -1.18 -11.74 9.81
C SER A 238 -0.77 -10.87 8.61
N GLY A 239 -0.11 -11.47 7.64
CA GLY A 239 0.33 -10.79 6.43
C GLY A 239 -0.85 -10.32 5.56
N LYS A 240 -1.92 -11.14 5.44
CA LYS A 240 -3.13 -10.77 4.69
C LYS A 240 -3.86 -9.59 5.33
N ALA A 241 -3.96 -9.57 6.66
CA ALA A 241 -4.59 -8.45 7.36
C ALA A 241 -3.75 -7.16 7.25
N ALA A 242 -2.42 -7.27 7.23
CA ALA A 242 -1.52 -6.14 7.00
C ALA A 242 -1.65 -5.57 5.58
N ASP A 243 -1.78 -6.41 4.56
CA ASP A 243 -2.07 -5.97 3.18
C ASP A 243 -3.41 -5.22 3.10
N VAL A 244 -4.45 -5.69 3.81
CA VAL A 244 -5.76 -5.02 3.87
C VAL A 244 -5.64 -3.63 4.51
N TRP A 245 -4.86 -3.49 5.58
CA TRP A 245 -4.58 -2.16 6.15
C TRP A 245 -3.91 -1.24 5.12
N SER A 246 -2.88 -1.72 4.44
CA SER A 246 -2.18 -0.97 3.41
C SER A 246 -3.11 -0.55 2.27
N LEU A 247 -4.04 -1.44 1.85
CA LEU A 247 -5.08 -1.11 0.88
C LEU A 247 -6.05 -0.06 1.42
N GLY A 248 -6.36 -0.08 2.73
CA GLY A 248 -7.15 0.96 3.41
C GLY A 248 -6.47 2.32 3.40
N VAL A 249 -5.14 2.37 3.63
CA VAL A 249 -4.34 3.60 3.49
C VAL A 249 -4.39 4.11 2.04
N ALA A 250 -4.30 3.20 1.05
CA ALA A 250 -4.42 3.56 -0.36
C ALA A 250 -5.78 4.18 -0.67
N LEU A 251 -6.89 3.56 -0.23
CA LEU A 251 -8.25 4.10 -0.42
C LEU A 251 -8.40 5.48 0.21
N PHE A 252 -7.99 5.62 1.47
CA PHE A 252 -8.02 6.93 2.14
C PHE A 252 -7.26 7.98 1.31
N THR A 253 -6.06 7.63 0.84
CA THR A 253 -5.21 8.55 0.08
C THR A 253 -5.83 8.93 -1.27
N MET A 254 -6.51 8.01 -1.96
CA MET A 254 -7.27 8.30 -3.18
C MET A 254 -8.37 9.33 -2.94
N LEU A 255 -9.12 9.18 -1.83
CA LEU A 255 -10.28 10.02 -1.52
C LEU A 255 -9.91 11.36 -0.87
N ALA A 256 -8.81 11.40 -0.11
CA ALA A 256 -8.37 12.56 0.66
C ALA A 256 -7.28 13.39 -0.06
N GLY A 257 -6.46 12.75 -0.90
CA GLY A 257 -5.27 13.35 -1.53
C GLY A 257 -4.05 13.45 -0.61
N HIS A 258 -4.14 12.89 0.58
CA HIS A 258 -3.04 12.80 1.56
C HIS A 258 -3.16 11.52 2.37
N TYR A 259 -2.09 11.12 3.04
CA TYR A 259 -2.10 9.93 3.88
C TYR A 259 -2.96 10.13 5.14
N PRO A 260 -3.59 9.04 5.68
CA PRO A 260 -4.38 9.13 6.92
C PRO A 260 -3.52 9.49 8.14
N PHE A 261 -2.28 9.04 8.15
CA PHE A 261 -1.32 9.31 9.21
C PHE A 261 -0.13 10.07 8.63
N GLN A 262 0.17 11.21 9.20
CA GLN A 262 1.28 12.07 8.77
C GLN A 262 1.96 12.70 9.98
N ASP A 263 3.28 12.67 10.00
CA ASP A 263 4.11 13.44 10.90
C ASP A 263 5.51 13.61 10.30
N SER A 264 6.22 14.66 10.68
CA SER A 264 7.63 14.87 10.31
C SER A 264 8.55 13.90 11.05
N GLU A 265 8.16 13.53 12.28
CA GLU A 265 8.93 12.64 13.14
C GLU A 265 8.41 11.19 13.05
N PRO A 266 9.26 10.20 12.71
CA PRO A 266 8.83 8.80 12.61
C PRO A 266 8.17 8.26 13.88
N VAL A 267 8.67 8.64 15.06
CA VAL A 267 8.13 8.19 16.35
C VAL A 267 6.68 8.67 16.53
N LEU A 268 6.41 9.94 16.18
CA LEU A 268 5.06 10.52 16.25
C LEU A 268 4.14 9.91 15.21
N LEU A 269 4.63 9.67 13.99
CA LEU A 269 3.90 8.97 12.94
C LEU A 269 3.46 7.57 13.42
N PHE A 270 4.39 6.78 13.92
CA PHE A 270 4.10 5.43 14.44
C PHE A 270 3.17 5.47 15.65
N GLY A 271 3.29 6.50 16.50
CA GLY A 271 2.35 6.76 17.61
C GLY A 271 0.92 7.00 17.12
N LYS A 272 0.71 7.76 16.03
CA LYS A 272 -0.60 7.97 15.40
C LYS A 272 -1.16 6.69 14.82
N ILE A 273 -0.34 5.90 14.12
CA ILE A 273 -0.72 4.61 13.54
C ILE A 273 -1.16 3.63 14.63
N ARG A 274 -0.37 3.46 15.70
CA ARG A 274 -0.70 2.57 16.83
C ARG A 274 -2.02 2.94 17.51
N ARG A 275 -2.36 4.23 17.59
CA ARG A 275 -3.64 4.71 18.13
C ARG A 275 -4.79 4.61 17.12
N GLY A 276 -4.51 4.45 15.84
CA GLY A 276 -5.52 4.51 14.77
C GLY A 276 -6.17 5.91 14.68
N ALA A 277 -5.41 6.97 15.01
CA ALA A 277 -5.92 8.33 15.10
C ALA A 277 -5.81 9.04 13.74
N TYR A 278 -6.90 9.02 12.98
CA TYR A 278 -7.03 9.75 11.71
C TYR A 278 -8.40 10.41 11.60
N ALA A 279 -8.50 11.46 10.81
CA ALA A 279 -9.74 12.17 10.54
C ALA A 279 -10.20 11.85 9.10
N LEU A 280 -11.46 11.45 8.96
CA LEU A 280 -12.05 11.24 7.63
C LEU A 280 -12.31 12.59 6.94
N PRO A 281 -12.06 12.69 5.62
CA PRO A 281 -12.39 13.88 4.86
C PRO A 281 -13.88 14.23 4.98
N ALA A 282 -14.19 15.52 5.08
CA ALA A 282 -15.55 15.99 4.98
C ALA A 282 -16.12 15.74 3.57
N GLY A 283 -17.41 15.44 3.47
CA GLY A 283 -18.09 15.24 2.18
C GLY A 283 -18.03 13.83 1.59
N LEU A 284 -17.37 12.87 2.26
CA LEU A 284 -17.48 11.48 1.86
C LEU A 284 -18.86 10.90 2.16
N SER A 285 -19.35 10.04 1.26
CA SER A 285 -20.59 9.28 1.48
C SER A 285 -20.50 8.38 2.72
N ALA A 286 -21.65 8.00 3.27
CA ALA A 286 -21.69 7.10 4.42
C ALA A 286 -21.07 5.72 4.10
N PRO A 287 -21.32 5.10 2.91
CA PRO A 287 -20.66 3.87 2.50
C PRO A 287 -19.13 4.02 2.36
N ALA A 288 -18.62 5.10 1.77
CA ALA A 288 -17.19 5.34 1.65
C ALA A 288 -16.51 5.42 3.02
N ARG A 289 -17.11 6.20 3.95
CA ARG A 289 -16.63 6.31 5.33
C ARG A 289 -16.64 4.96 6.06
N CYS A 290 -17.68 4.15 5.81
CA CYS A 290 -17.78 2.81 6.38
C CYS A 290 -16.64 1.93 5.91
N LEU A 291 -16.40 1.84 4.60
CA LEU A 291 -15.34 1.01 4.04
C LEU A 291 -13.96 1.40 4.58
N VAL A 292 -13.62 2.70 4.56
CA VAL A 292 -12.33 3.16 5.12
C VAL A 292 -12.17 2.71 6.58
N ARG A 293 -13.23 2.83 7.41
CA ARG A 293 -13.17 2.40 8.81
C ARG A 293 -13.03 0.88 8.95
N CYS A 294 -13.65 0.08 8.08
CA CYS A 294 -13.54 -1.37 8.09
C CYS A 294 -12.12 -1.84 7.71
N LEU A 295 -11.43 -1.12 6.85
CA LEU A 295 -10.07 -1.45 6.43
C LEU A 295 -9.01 -0.99 7.46
N LEU A 296 -9.22 0.19 8.06
CA LEU A 296 -8.30 0.79 9.03
C LEU A 296 -8.68 0.50 10.49
N ARG A 297 -9.19 -0.72 10.77
CA ARG A 297 -9.36 -1.23 12.12
C ARG A 297 -8.00 -1.53 12.74
N ARG A 298 -7.81 -1.12 14.01
CA ARG A 298 -6.55 -1.39 14.73
C ARG A 298 -6.28 -2.87 14.88
N GLU A 299 -7.33 -3.61 15.31
CA GLU A 299 -7.22 -5.05 15.47
C GLU A 299 -7.31 -5.75 14.10
N PRO A 300 -6.28 -6.52 13.69
CA PRO A 300 -6.25 -7.16 12.38
C PRO A 300 -7.44 -8.11 12.12
N ALA A 301 -7.91 -8.82 13.15
CA ALA A 301 -9.03 -9.75 13.05
C ALA A 301 -10.39 -9.08 12.79
N GLU A 302 -10.51 -7.77 13.06
CA GLU A 302 -11.72 -6.99 12.80
C GLU A 302 -11.77 -6.40 11.37
N ARG A 303 -10.69 -6.51 10.61
CA ARG A 303 -10.63 -6.02 9.22
C ARG A 303 -11.39 -6.95 8.29
N LEU A 304 -11.95 -6.39 7.23
CA LEU A 304 -12.50 -7.19 6.14
C LEU A 304 -11.37 -8.03 5.51
N THR A 305 -11.73 -9.22 5.02
CA THR A 305 -10.84 -9.96 4.12
C THR A 305 -10.83 -9.29 2.74
N ALA A 306 -9.82 -9.57 1.91
CA ALA A 306 -9.75 -9.03 0.56
C ALA A 306 -11.00 -9.38 -0.28
N THR A 307 -11.55 -10.58 -0.12
CA THR A 307 -12.83 -10.98 -0.74
C THR A 307 -14.04 -10.26 -0.13
N GLY A 308 -14.03 -10.05 1.20
CA GLY A 308 -15.09 -9.31 1.90
C GLY A 308 -15.18 -7.85 1.47
N ILE A 309 -14.06 -7.23 1.09
CA ILE A 309 -14.02 -5.87 0.54
C ILE A 309 -14.89 -5.76 -0.72
N LEU A 310 -14.82 -6.74 -1.60
CA LEU A 310 -15.57 -6.75 -2.87
C LEU A 310 -17.09 -6.85 -2.66
N LEU A 311 -17.54 -7.29 -1.49
CA LEU A 311 -18.96 -7.39 -1.13
C LEU A 311 -19.47 -6.13 -0.41
N HIS A 312 -18.61 -5.16 -0.13
CA HIS A 312 -19.01 -3.96 0.59
C HIS A 312 -19.92 -3.07 -0.26
N PRO A 313 -21.02 -2.49 0.30
CA PRO A 313 -22.00 -1.69 -0.44
C PRO A 313 -21.41 -0.58 -1.30
N TRP A 314 -20.35 0.10 -0.82
CA TRP A 314 -19.67 1.14 -1.60
C TRP A 314 -19.14 0.68 -2.96
N LEU A 315 -18.83 -0.62 -3.11
CA LEU A 315 -18.40 -1.23 -4.37
C LEU A 315 -19.53 -1.90 -5.14
N GLN A 316 -20.70 -2.08 -4.53
CA GLN A 316 -21.86 -2.74 -5.17
C GLN A 316 -22.77 -1.75 -5.91
N GLU A 317 -22.72 -0.48 -5.54
CA GLU A 317 -23.48 0.54 -6.26
C GLU A 317 -22.89 0.70 -7.66
N ASP A 318 -23.60 0.22 -8.67
CA ASP A 318 -23.40 0.70 -10.03
C ASP A 318 -23.52 2.21 -10.00
N PRO A 319 -22.66 2.97 -10.72
CA PRO A 319 -22.84 4.41 -10.81
C PRO A 319 -24.19 4.70 -11.46
N ILE A 320 -25.20 4.84 -10.63
CA ILE A 320 -26.50 5.37 -11.06
C ILE A 320 -26.17 6.76 -11.61
N PRO A 321 -26.42 7.05 -12.90
CA PRO A 321 -26.29 8.40 -13.39
C PRO A 321 -27.16 9.27 -12.47
N SER A 322 -26.53 10.25 -11.83
CA SER A 322 -27.20 11.19 -10.92
C SER A 322 -28.40 11.79 -11.63
N ALA A 323 -29.57 11.20 -11.38
CA ALA A 323 -30.83 11.85 -11.68
C ALA A 323 -30.86 13.15 -10.87
N PRO A 324 -31.30 14.27 -11.45
CA PRO A 324 -31.37 15.54 -10.75
C PRO A 324 -32.20 15.34 -9.49
N THR A 325 -31.65 15.74 -8.37
CA THR A 325 -32.28 15.73 -7.05
C THR A 325 -33.61 16.48 -7.14
N ARG A 326 -34.70 15.76 -7.33
CA ARG A 326 -36.02 16.28 -7.03
C ARG A 326 -36.09 16.39 -5.51
N SER A 327 -36.05 17.61 -5.04
CA SER A 327 -36.50 17.96 -3.70
C SER A 327 -37.98 17.59 -3.59
N HIS A 328 -38.27 16.38 -3.13
CA HIS A 328 -39.61 16.05 -2.64
C HIS A 328 -39.65 16.26 -1.15
N LEU A 329 -40.37 17.28 -0.82
CA LEU A 329 -41.13 17.48 0.41
C LEU A 329 -41.45 16.11 1.05
N TRP A 330 -40.89 15.86 2.21
CA TRP A 330 -41.40 14.88 3.14
C TRP A 330 -42.67 15.48 3.76
N GLU A 331 -43.82 15.23 3.18
CA GLU A 331 -45.07 15.31 3.93
C GLU A 331 -45.03 14.17 4.94
N ALA A 332 -45.08 14.61 6.16
CA ALA A 332 -45.19 13.76 7.33
C ALA A 332 -46.56 13.09 7.36
N ASP A 333 -46.58 11.77 7.32
CA ASP A 333 -47.68 10.98 7.83
C ASP A 333 -47.13 9.67 8.40
N GLN A 334 -46.41 9.78 9.51
CA GLN A 334 -46.31 8.73 10.50
C GLN A 334 -46.78 9.30 11.81
N VAL A 335 -48.10 9.18 12.04
CA VAL A 335 -48.68 9.32 13.35
C VAL A 335 -48.12 8.21 14.22
N VAL A 336 -47.25 8.57 15.16
CA VAL A 336 -46.84 7.70 16.25
C VAL A 336 -48.07 7.60 17.16
N PRO A 337 -48.64 6.42 17.45
CA PRO A 337 -49.71 6.30 18.44
C PRO A 337 -49.16 6.72 19.78
N ASP A 338 -49.85 7.69 20.41
CA ASP A 338 -49.58 8.08 21.80
C ASP A 338 -49.74 6.85 22.69
N GLY A 339 -48.68 6.48 23.35
CA GLY A 339 -48.72 5.51 24.43
C GLY A 339 -49.58 6.06 25.59
N PRO A 340 -50.21 5.20 26.40
CA PRO A 340 -51.02 5.65 27.52
C PRO A 340 -50.18 6.48 28.49
N GLY A 341 -50.74 7.65 28.80
CA GLY A 341 -50.12 8.62 29.71
C GLY A 341 -49.98 8.07 31.15
N PRO A 342 -49.09 8.70 31.93
CA PRO A 342 -48.88 8.25 33.29
C PRO A 342 -49.99 8.81 34.17
N ASP A 343 -50.91 7.96 34.58
CA ASP A 343 -51.81 8.26 35.67
C ASP A 343 -51.86 7.15 36.70
N GLU A 344 -51.72 7.63 37.92
CA GLU A 344 -52.01 7.05 39.21
C GLU A 344 -50.99 6.10 39.86
N ALA A 345 -50.15 6.78 40.61
CA ALA A 345 -49.52 6.25 41.79
C ALA A 345 -50.59 5.70 42.78
N ARG A 346 -50.39 4.50 43.25
CA ARG A 346 -50.82 4.10 44.57
C ARG A 346 -49.69 3.44 45.31
N GLU A 347 -49.38 4.07 46.41
CA GLU A 347 -48.53 3.63 47.50
C GLU A 347 -48.95 2.25 48.00
N GLU A 348 -48.01 1.35 48.17
CA GLU A 348 -48.00 0.39 49.27
C GLU A 348 -46.57 0.10 49.69
N GLU A 349 -46.29 0.55 50.90
CA GLU A 349 -45.13 0.20 51.71
C GLU A 349 -45.01 -1.33 51.88
N GLY A 350 -43.81 -1.81 51.88
CA GLY A 350 -43.50 -3.22 52.19
C GLY A 350 -42.02 -3.47 52.34
N ASP A 351 -41.48 -3.14 53.48
CA ASP A 351 -40.17 -3.58 53.99
C ASP A 351 -39.83 -5.02 53.58
N ARG A 352 -38.61 -5.23 53.16
CA ARG A 352 -37.76 -6.35 53.69
C ARG A 352 -36.30 -6.20 53.23
N GLU A 353 -35.60 -6.00 54.24
CA GLU A 353 -34.15 -6.14 54.49
C GLU A 353 -33.51 -7.45 54.00
N VAL A 354 -32.18 -7.36 53.83
CA VAL A 354 -31.18 -8.42 54.10
C VAL A 354 -30.90 -9.36 52.90
N VAL A 355 -29.66 -9.66 52.44
CA VAL A 355 -28.34 -9.86 53.06
C VAL A 355 -27.31 -10.01 51.95
N LEU A 356 -26.16 -9.41 52.14
CA LEU A 356 -24.86 -9.76 51.57
C LEU A 356 -24.49 -11.21 51.79
N TYR A 357 -23.89 -11.88 50.83
CA TYR A 357 -22.70 -12.73 50.96
C TYR A 357 -22.44 -13.53 49.67
N GLY A 358 -21.14 -13.60 49.29
CA GLY A 358 -20.53 -14.60 48.42
C GLY A 358 -19.64 -13.98 47.34
#